data_f60c0e0d19afc25101cb7349be910410
#
_entry.id   f60c0e0d19afc25101cb7349be910410
#
_cell.length_a   1.000
_cell.length_b   1.000
_cell.length_c   1.000
_cell.angle_alpha   90.00
_cell.angle_beta   90.00
_cell.angle_gamma   90.00
#
_symmetry.space_group_name_H-M   'P 1'
#
loop_
_entity.id
_entity.type
_entity.pdbx_description
1 polymer ?
#
loop_
_entity_poly.entity_id
_entity_poly.type
_entity_poly.pdbx_seq_one_letter_code
_entity_poly.pdbx_strand_id
1 'polypeptide(L)'
;MNPLLSSAWSRIRNLPFILQGDSPEKKLRLTLLIAGVASIVAGIFMATLNFSRGHHDIGCLYIASIALGGYIIIGAFSDRLERHLAIITHALLFTIIVLLLVDNHHAAGKRSEYNYLVALIIGSALVLRQQSFYLSKIFPLLCLLCYLFFVTTGLVWENNRFHLNIPQEAVFTVFNCAVPVTALLSTVFTYGGNYSATDLIKRELASAIERQQLELYYQPQVDGDKNLIGFEALLRWKHPEKGFISPEVFIPVAEKSGLIIDIGKWVLERMLQQIVEWDRVLRLPPLVFSINISPLQLMHRDFTHDTLLTLSHYKIRPERLKFEITETTFIYDQQRIGDVINHFSQLGIKWAIDDFGVGYSSLKSLSDFAIDDIKIDKSLIMHIFENESAAIVVQKTIELSRAMGLNVLAEGIESEEYFEHLRNKGCHLFQGYHFARPLPAAEALQWIKKAG
;
A
#
# COMPACT_ATOMS: atom_id res chain seq x y z
N MET A 1 22.01 -27.94 -3.66
CA MET A 1 20.76 -27.45 -3.02
C MET A 1 19.96 -26.72 -4.10
N ASN A 2 18.70 -27.09 -4.30
CA ASN A 2 17.87 -26.58 -5.42
C ASN A 2 17.67 -25.06 -5.23
N PRO A 3 17.92 -24.19 -6.25
CA PRO A 3 17.82 -22.72 -6.12
C PRO A 3 16.44 -22.24 -5.65
N LEU A 4 15.38 -23.04 -5.83
CA LEU A 4 14.04 -22.77 -5.32
C LEU A 4 13.95 -22.91 -3.79
N LEU A 5 14.69 -23.83 -3.18
CA LEU A 5 14.70 -24.02 -1.72
C LEU A 5 15.54 -22.95 -1.01
N SER A 6 16.65 -22.51 -1.60
CA SER A 6 17.48 -21.45 -1.01
C SER A 6 16.79 -20.10 -1.00
N SER A 7 16.00 -19.78 -2.03
CA SER A 7 15.18 -18.54 -2.08
C SER A 7 14.01 -18.58 -1.08
N ALA A 8 13.39 -19.73 -0.86
CA ALA A 8 12.33 -19.91 0.14
C ALA A 8 12.86 -19.76 1.57
N TRP A 9 14.05 -20.32 1.88
CA TRP A 9 14.66 -20.17 3.21
C TRP A 9 15.11 -18.75 3.53
N SER A 10 15.65 -18.00 2.57
CA SER A 10 15.98 -16.58 2.78
C SER A 10 14.72 -15.72 3.07
N ARG A 11 13.59 -16.07 2.47
CA ARG A 11 12.30 -15.38 2.66
C ARG A 11 11.63 -15.74 3.98
N ILE A 12 11.73 -16.96 4.45
CA ILE A 12 11.26 -17.38 5.79
C ILE A 12 12.04 -16.63 6.90
N ARG A 13 13.31 -16.34 6.69
CA ARG A 13 14.12 -15.54 7.61
C ARG A 13 13.64 -14.09 7.73
N ASN A 14 12.97 -13.57 6.70
CA ASN A 14 12.38 -12.24 6.67
C ASN A 14 10.89 -12.21 7.07
N LEU A 15 10.36 -13.29 7.67
CA LEU A 15 8.97 -13.40 8.13
C LEU A 15 8.53 -12.21 9.01
N PRO A 16 9.34 -11.71 9.97
CA PRO A 16 8.96 -10.55 10.77
C PRO A 16 8.73 -9.30 9.93
N PHE A 17 9.51 -9.08 8.88
CA PHE A 17 9.39 -7.93 8.00
C PHE A 17 8.17 -8.01 7.06
N ILE A 18 7.79 -9.23 6.65
CA ILE A 18 6.57 -9.47 5.82
C ILE A 18 5.30 -9.30 6.66
N LEU A 19 5.36 -9.55 7.97
CA LEU A 19 4.22 -9.47 8.87
C LEU A 19 4.04 -8.10 9.54
N GLN A 20 5.06 -7.24 9.55
CA GLN A 20 4.98 -5.88 10.08
C GLN A 20 4.43 -4.90 9.04
N GLY A 21 3.24 -4.37 9.29
CA GLY A 21 2.59 -3.32 8.51
C GLY A 21 1.19 -3.69 8.01
N ASP A 22 0.37 -2.66 7.79
CA ASP A 22 -1.08 -2.77 7.51
C ASP A 22 -1.44 -2.78 6.03
N SER A 23 -0.48 -3.04 5.12
CA SER A 23 -0.78 -3.04 3.68
C SER A 23 -1.74 -4.19 3.32
N PRO A 24 -2.68 -3.97 2.39
CA PRO A 24 -3.64 -4.99 1.95
C PRO A 24 -2.97 -6.26 1.42
N GLU A 25 -1.81 -6.12 0.77
CA GLU A 25 -1.04 -7.24 0.25
C GLU A 25 -0.45 -8.09 1.38
N LYS A 26 0.08 -7.46 2.44
CA LYS A 26 0.62 -8.19 3.61
C LYS A 26 -0.48 -8.96 4.34
N LYS A 27 -1.67 -8.36 4.49
CA LYS A 27 -2.85 -9.05 5.06
C LYS A 27 -3.26 -10.25 4.21
N LEU A 28 -3.25 -10.10 2.90
CA LEU A 28 -3.53 -11.21 1.98
C LEU A 28 -2.51 -12.34 2.11
N ARG A 29 -1.21 -12.03 2.15
CA ARG A 29 -0.14 -13.01 2.34
C ARG A 29 -0.26 -13.73 3.70
N LEU A 30 -0.57 -13.01 4.77
CA LEU A 30 -0.82 -13.59 6.09
C LEU A 30 -2.04 -14.53 6.07
N THR A 31 -3.13 -14.12 5.43
CA THR A 31 -4.34 -14.95 5.27
C THR A 31 -4.03 -16.24 4.53
N LEU A 32 -3.26 -16.17 3.43
CA LEU A 32 -2.83 -17.36 2.69
C LEU A 32 -1.95 -18.28 3.55
N LEU A 33 -1.03 -17.71 4.34
CA LEU A 33 -0.18 -18.50 5.23
C LEU A 33 -1.03 -19.26 6.27
N ILE A 34 -1.95 -18.57 6.94
CA ILE A 34 -2.85 -19.17 7.92
C ILE A 34 -3.73 -20.25 7.26
N ALA A 35 -4.31 -19.96 6.11
CA ALA A 35 -5.15 -20.90 5.37
C ALA A 35 -4.35 -22.14 4.92
N GLY A 36 -3.12 -21.97 4.45
CA GLY A 36 -2.25 -23.08 4.05
C GLY A 36 -1.89 -23.99 5.25
N VAL A 37 -1.51 -23.39 6.37
CA VAL A 37 -1.20 -24.15 7.61
C VAL A 37 -2.46 -24.89 8.10
N ALA A 38 -3.60 -24.22 8.14
CA ALA A 38 -4.87 -24.83 8.56
C ALA A 38 -5.27 -26.00 7.63
N SER A 39 -5.09 -25.85 6.31
CA SER A 39 -5.35 -26.90 5.34
C SER A 39 -4.46 -28.13 5.54
N ILE A 40 -3.17 -27.93 5.84
CA ILE A 40 -2.23 -29.03 6.14
C ILE A 40 -2.64 -29.75 7.43
N VAL A 41 -2.90 -29.02 8.51
CA VAL A 41 -3.27 -29.59 9.81
C VAL A 41 -4.58 -30.38 9.71
N ALA A 42 -5.60 -29.80 9.08
CA ALA A 42 -6.88 -30.46 8.84
C ALA A 42 -6.70 -31.69 7.93
N GLY A 43 -5.91 -31.59 6.87
CA GLY A 43 -5.63 -32.69 5.97
C GLY A 43 -4.92 -33.85 6.65
N ILE A 44 -3.90 -33.58 7.49
CA ILE A 44 -3.19 -34.61 8.28
C ILE A 44 -4.17 -35.29 9.24
N PHE A 45 -4.94 -34.52 10.00
CA PHE A 45 -5.92 -35.05 10.96
C PHE A 45 -6.92 -35.98 10.28
N MET A 46 -7.55 -35.52 9.20
CA MET A 46 -8.58 -36.29 8.48
C MET A 46 -8.00 -37.47 7.72
N ALA A 47 -6.80 -37.36 7.13
CA ALA A 47 -6.14 -38.51 6.51
C ALA A 47 -5.83 -39.59 7.55
N THR A 48 -5.22 -39.23 8.68
CA THR A 48 -4.90 -40.18 9.78
C THR A 48 -6.13 -40.86 10.32
N LEU A 49 -7.21 -40.08 10.54
CA LEU A 49 -8.50 -40.63 11.01
C LEU A 49 -9.07 -41.67 10.05
N ASN A 50 -9.04 -41.40 8.73
CA ASN A 50 -9.59 -42.30 7.73
C ASN A 50 -8.71 -43.54 7.53
N PHE A 51 -7.39 -43.39 7.47
CA PHE A 51 -6.47 -44.54 7.39
C PHE A 51 -6.59 -45.47 8.59
N SER A 52 -6.68 -44.94 9.83
CA SER A 52 -6.84 -45.74 11.03
C SER A 52 -8.15 -46.53 11.06
N ARG A 53 -9.14 -46.13 10.28
CA ARG A 53 -10.45 -46.76 10.14
C ARG A 53 -10.61 -47.65 8.91
N GLY A 54 -9.56 -47.81 8.13
CA GLY A 54 -9.53 -48.62 6.91
C GLY A 54 -10.14 -47.95 5.66
N HIS A 55 -10.47 -46.65 5.71
CA HIS A 55 -11.01 -45.90 4.56
C HIS A 55 -9.88 -45.26 3.75
N HIS A 56 -9.09 -46.11 3.08
CA HIS A 56 -7.87 -45.67 2.38
C HIS A 56 -8.15 -44.69 1.26
N ASP A 57 -9.26 -44.87 0.51
CA ASP A 57 -9.61 -43.99 -0.64
C ASP A 57 -9.91 -42.57 -0.18
N ILE A 58 -10.68 -42.41 0.94
CA ILE A 58 -10.97 -41.11 1.53
C ILE A 58 -9.70 -40.51 2.15
N GLY A 59 -8.87 -41.32 2.80
CA GLY A 59 -7.56 -40.87 3.33
C GLY A 59 -6.67 -40.27 2.24
N CYS A 60 -6.65 -40.87 1.06
CA CYS A 60 -5.90 -40.35 -0.11
C CYS A 60 -6.40 -38.99 -0.59
N LEU A 61 -7.73 -38.72 -0.55
CA LEU A 61 -8.26 -37.40 -0.90
C LEU A 61 -7.75 -36.30 0.03
N TYR A 62 -7.57 -36.59 1.31
CA TYR A 62 -7.02 -35.61 2.26
C TYR A 62 -5.51 -35.38 2.10
N ILE A 63 -4.77 -36.30 1.48
CA ILE A 63 -3.38 -36.05 1.07
C ILE A 63 -3.31 -34.95 0.01
N ALA A 64 -4.27 -34.92 -0.92
CA ALA A 64 -4.35 -33.83 -1.91
C ALA A 64 -4.59 -32.46 -1.24
N SER A 65 -5.38 -32.42 -0.16
CA SER A 65 -5.56 -31.15 0.60
C SER A 65 -4.30 -30.70 1.32
N ILE A 66 -3.46 -31.62 1.78
CA ILE A 66 -2.13 -31.31 2.36
C ILE A 66 -1.23 -30.67 1.29
N ALA A 67 -1.19 -31.28 0.07
CA ALA A 67 -0.42 -30.75 -1.04
C ALA A 67 -0.90 -29.35 -1.47
N LEU A 68 -2.22 -29.14 -1.51
CA LEU A 68 -2.81 -27.84 -1.78
C LEU A 68 -2.43 -26.80 -0.70
N GLY A 69 -2.48 -27.19 0.58
CA GLY A 69 -2.02 -26.33 1.69
C GLY A 69 -0.56 -25.90 1.54
N GLY A 70 0.33 -26.81 1.15
CA GLY A 70 1.73 -26.51 0.82
C GLY A 70 1.86 -25.53 -0.35
N TYR A 71 1.07 -25.69 -1.40
CA TYR A 71 1.03 -24.78 -2.54
C TYR A 71 0.52 -23.39 -2.16
N ILE A 72 -0.48 -23.29 -1.28
CA ILE A 72 -0.98 -22.03 -0.73
C ILE A 72 0.11 -21.29 0.02
N ILE A 73 0.90 -21.98 0.85
CA ILE A 73 2.04 -21.40 1.57
C ILE A 73 3.10 -20.88 0.57
N ILE A 74 3.44 -21.65 -0.46
CA ILE A 74 4.37 -21.20 -1.49
C ILE A 74 3.84 -19.94 -2.18
N GLY A 75 2.55 -19.89 -2.50
CA GLY A 75 1.87 -18.73 -3.09
C GLY A 75 1.98 -17.47 -2.23
N ALA A 76 1.90 -17.61 -0.89
CA ALA A 76 2.03 -16.50 0.05
C ALA A 76 3.40 -15.79 -0.02
N PHE A 77 4.45 -16.50 -0.47
CA PHE A 77 5.80 -15.97 -0.61
C PHE A 77 6.19 -15.62 -2.06
N SER A 78 5.28 -15.78 -3.01
CA SER A 78 5.57 -15.56 -4.43
C SER A 78 5.49 -14.07 -4.82
N ASP A 79 6.37 -13.66 -5.74
CA ASP A 79 6.31 -12.34 -6.39
C ASP A 79 5.18 -12.26 -7.44
N ARG A 80 4.69 -13.43 -7.91
CA ARG A 80 3.58 -13.54 -8.86
C ARG A 80 2.28 -13.89 -8.14
N LEU A 81 1.95 -13.15 -7.09
CA LEU A 81 0.85 -13.43 -6.18
C LEU A 81 -0.49 -13.65 -6.91
N GLU A 82 -0.83 -12.81 -7.88
CA GLU A 82 -2.10 -12.90 -8.60
C GLU A 82 -2.28 -14.22 -9.36
N ARG A 83 -1.21 -14.73 -10.00
CA ARG A 83 -1.26 -16.03 -10.69
C ARG A 83 -1.47 -17.19 -9.71
N HIS A 84 -0.79 -17.14 -8.57
CA HIS A 84 -0.98 -18.17 -7.53
C HIS A 84 -2.38 -18.09 -6.92
N LEU A 85 -2.93 -16.91 -6.70
CA LEU A 85 -4.31 -16.73 -6.25
C LEU A 85 -5.31 -17.33 -7.21
N ALA A 86 -5.16 -17.10 -8.51
CA ALA A 86 -6.02 -17.69 -9.52
C ALA A 86 -5.97 -19.23 -9.45
N ILE A 87 -4.78 -19.83 -9.37
CA ILE A 87 -4.63 -21.30 -9.26
C ILE A 87 -5.24 -21.82 -7.95
N ILE A 88 -4.94 -21.18 -6.82
CA ILE A 88 -5.43 -21.58 -5.50
C ILE A 88 -6.96 -21.55 -5.44
N THR A 89 -7.59 -20.47 -5.91
CA THR A 89 -9.03 -20.31 -5.88
C THR A 89 -9.75 -21.34 -6.73
N HIS A 90 -9.24 -21.64 -7.94
CA HIS A 90 -9.81 -22.66 -8.79
C HIS A 90 -9.56 -24.09 -8.27
N ALA A 91 -8.39 -24.35 -7.69
CA ALA A 91 -8.10 -25.64 -7.06
C ALA A 91 -9.00 -25.88 -5.85
N LEU A 92 -9.27 -24.85 -5.02
CA LEU A 92 -10.23 -24.94 -3.93
C LEU A 92 -11.64 -25.23 -4.42
N LEU A 93 -12.11 -24.48 -5.43
CA LEU A 93 -13.43 -24.70 -6.02
C LEU A 93 -13.54 -26.13 -6.61
N PHE A 94 -12.53 -26.59 -7.34
CA PHE A 94 -12.50 -27.96 -7.89
C PHE A 94 -12.54 -29.01 -6.77
N THR A 95 -11.77 -28.84 -5.70
CA THR A 95 -11.78 -29.75 -4.55
C THR A 95 -13.16 -29.82 -3.90
N ILE A 96 -13.84 -28.68 -3.73
CA ILE A 96 -15.20 -28.64 -3.17
C ILE A 96 -16.19 -29.32 -4.10
N ILE A 97 -16.10 -29.12 -5.42
CA ILE A 97 -16.96 -29.80 -6.40
C ILE A 97 -16.76 -31.32 -6.34
N VAL A 98 -15.51 -31.80 -6.25
CA VAL A 98 -15.23 -33.23 -6.10
C VAL A 98 -15.84 -33.76 -4.79
N LEU A 99 -15.70 -33.05 -3.68
CA LEU A 99 -16.33 -33.44 -2.42
C LEU A 99 -17.86 -33.52 -2.54
N LEU A 100 -18.51 -32.55 -3.16
CA LEU A 100 -19.96 -32.54 -3.38
C LEU A 100 -20.45 -33.68 -4.27
N LEU A 101 -19.65 -34.11 -5.25
CA LEU A 101 -19.96 -35.21 -6.14
C LEU A 101 -19.79 -36.58 -5.47
N VAL A 102 -18.76 -36.70 -4.64
CA VAL A 102 -18.35 -37.95 -4.00
C VAL A 102 -19.15 -38.24 -2.74
N ASP A 103 -19.55 -37.22 -1.99
CA ASP A 103 -20.27 -37.38 -0.74
C ASP A 103 -21.74 -37.78 -0.97
N ASN A 104 -22.04 -39.03 -0.70
CA ASN A 104 -23.33 -39.66 -0.99
C ASN A 104 -24.15 -39.86 0.31
N HIS A 105 -24.53 -38.77 0.95
CA HIS A 105 -25.38 -38.79 2.14
C HIS A 105 -26.85 -39.05 1.76
N HIS A 106 -27.32 -40.27 1.91
CA HIS A 106 -28.70 -40.63 1.66
C HIS A 106 -29.71 -40.17 2.74
N ALA A 107 -29.27 -39.61 3.84
CA ALA A 107 -30.14 -39.19 4.93
C ALA A 107 -30.57 -37.71 4.78
N ALA A 108 -31.74 -37.51 4.20
CA ALA A 108 -32.61 -36.34 4.38
C ALA A 108 -31.92 -34.95 4.32
N GLY A 109 -31.46 -34.52 3.13
CA GLY A 109 -31.41 -33.09 2.82
C GLY A 109 -30.35 -32.21 3.55
N LYS A 110 -29.41 -32.79 4.33
CA LYS A 110 -28.43 -32.02 5.12
C LYS A 110 -27.02 -32.27 4.60
N ARG A 111 -26.69 -31.69 3.44
CA ARG A 111 -25.30 -31.69 2.95
C ARG A 111 -24.52 -30.53 3.59
N SER A 112 -23.72 -30.84 4.59
CA SER A 112 -22.86 -29.87 5.31
C SER A 112 -21.75 -29.29 4.41
N GLU A 113 -21.39 -29.98 3.34
CA GLU A 113 -20.36 -29.60 2.36
C GLU A 113 -20.68 -28.29 1.61
N TYR A 114 -21.97 -27.94 1.48
CA TYR A 114 -22.36 -26.65 0.89
C TYR A 114 -21.79 -25.44 1.63
N ASN A 115 -21.48 -25.60 2.93
CA ASN A 115 -20.88 -24.55 3.74
C ASN A 115 -19.51 -24.10 3.21
N TYR A 116 -18.76 -24.99 2.56
CA TYR A 116 -17.48 -24.63 1.92
C TYR A 116 -17.69 -23.70 0.72
N LEU A 117 -18.71 -23.91 -0.10
CA LEU A 117 -19.04 -22.99 -1.20
C LEU A 117 -19.47 -21.63 -0.68
N VAL A 118 -20.30 -21.57 0.37
CA VAL A 118 -20.70 -20.32 1.01
C VAL A 118 -19.49 -19.56 1.54
N ALA A 119 -18.60 -20.27 2.25
CA ALA A 119 -17.37 -19.66 2.74
C ALA A 119 -16.45 -19.18 1.61
N LEU A 120 -16.36 -19.92 0.50
CA LEU A 120 -15.56 -19.54 -0.66
C LEU A 120 -16.16 -18.31 -1.39
N ILE A 121 -17.50 -18.22 -1.53
CA ILE A 121 -18.19 -17.08 -2.12
C ILE A 121 -17.88 -15.81 -1.32
N ILE A 122 -18.16 -15.83 -0.02
CA ILE A 122 -18.00 -14.65 0.84
C ILE A 122 -16.52 -14.32 1.03
N GLY A 123 -15.68 -15.34 1.29
CA GLY A 123 -14.25 -15.18 1.46
C GLY A 123 -13.59 -14.60 0.21
N SER A 124 -13.90 -15.11 -0.98
CA SER A 124 -13.35 -14.58 -2.22
C SER A 124 -13.82 -13.15 -2.51
N ALA A 125 -15.09 -12.83 -2.26
CA ALA A 125 -15.63 -11.48 -2.45
C ALA A 125 -14.95 -10.45 -1.54
N LEU A 126 -14.54 -10.84 -0.33
CA LEU A 126 -13.84 -9.96 0.62
C LEU A 126 -12.34 -9.88 0.33
N VAL A 127 -11.67 -11.04 0.23
CA VAL A 127 -10.21 -11.15 0.12
C VAL A 127 -9.70 -10.68 -1.25
N LEU A 128 -10.41 -11.04 -2.33
CA LEU A 128 -9.98 -10.78 -3.70
C LEU A 128 -10.51 -9.45 -4.27
N ARG A 129 -11.17 -8.63 -3.48
CA ARG A 129 -11.80 -7.37 -3.93
C ARG A 129 -10.83 -6.41 -4.62
N GLN A 130 -9.56 -6.39 -4.22
CA GLN A 130 -8.53 -5.51 -4.78
C GLN A 130 -7.69 -6.17 -5.89
N GLN A 131 -8.06 -7.39 -6.30
CA GLN A 131 -7.40 -8.12 -7.37
C GLN A 131 -8.07 -7.82 -8.73
N SER A 132 -7.60 -8.45 -9.80
CA SER A 132 -8.16 -8.30 -11.14
C SER A 132 -9.70 -8.44 -11.17
N PHE A 133 -10.33 -7.83 -12.16
CA PHE A 133 -11.79 -7.89 -12.35
C PHE A 133 -12.32 -9.33 -12.34
N TYR A 134 -11.56 -10.26 -12.94
CA TYR A 134 -11.91 -11.67 -12.96
C TYR A 134 -12.00 -12.26 -11.54
N LEU A 135 -10.95 -12.11 -10.73
CA LEU A 135 -10.91 -12.68 -9.38
C LEU A 135 -11.87 -11.98 -8.42
N SER A 136 -12.09 -10.68 -8.58
CA SER A 136 -12.91 -9.90 -7.65
C SER A 136 -14.42 -9.96 -7.93
N LYS A 137 -14.83 -10.21 -9.17
CA LYS A 137 -16.25 -10.17 -9.59
C LYS A 137 -16.74 -11.48 -10.22
N ILE A 138 -15.98 -12.02 -11.18
CA ILE A 138 -16.42 -13.20 -11.94
C ILE A 138 -16.28 -14.47 -11.11
N PHE A 139 -15.17 -14.65 -10.39
CA PHE A 139 -14.94 -15.87 -9.61
C PHE A 139 -15.95 -16.08 -8.47
N PRO A 140 -16.31 -15.09 -7.62
CA PRO A 140 -17.38 -15.25 -6.63
C PRO A 140 -18.74 -15.58 -7.26
N LEU A 141 -19.05 -14.99 -8.42
CA LEU A 141 -20.26 -15.30 -9.18
C LEU A 141 -20.26 -16.75 -9.68
N LEU A 142 -19.12 -17.24 -10.19
CA LEU A 142 -18.95 -18.64 -10.58
C LEU A 142 -19.20 -19.58 -9.41
N CYS A 143 -18.65 -19.29 -8.23
CA CYS A 143 -18.90 -20.07 -7.01
C CYS A 143 -20.38 -20.07 -6.62
N LEU A 144 -21.06 -18.93 -6.74
CA LEU A 144 -22.51 -18.82 -6.48
C LEU A 144 -23.33 -19.67 -7.46
N LEU A 145 -22.99 -19.65 -8.74
CA LEU A 145 -23.64 -20.48 -9.75
C LEU A 145 -23.43 -21.97 -9.47
N CYS A 146 -22.21 -22.38 -9.09
CA CYS A 146 -21.94 -23.75 -8.66
C CYS A 146 -22.79 -24.13 -7.43
N TYR A 147 -22.87 -23.25 -6.43
CA TYR A 147 -23.70 -23.46 -5.24
C TYR A 147 -25.17 -23.70 -5.62
N LEU A 148 -25.75 -22.80 -6.42
CA LEU A 148 -27.15 -22.92 -6.87
C LEU A 148 -27.37 -24.19 -7.67
N PHE A 149 -26.44 -24.56 -8.57
CA PHE A 149 -26.51 -25.77 -9.34
C PHE A 149 -26.57 -27.02 -8.45
N PHE A 150 -25.67 -27.17 -7.50
CA PHE A 150 -25.65 -28.35 -6.62
C PHE A 150 -26.82 -28.39 -5.64
N VAL A 151 -27.26 -27.22 -5.11
CA VAL A 151 -28.43 -27.16 -4.23
C VAL A 151 -29.72 -27.54 -4.98
N THR A 152 -29.88 -27.11 -6.24
CA THR A 152 -31.11 -27.36 -7.00
C THR A 152 -31.17 -28.77 -7.63
N THR A 153 -30.02 -29.26 -8.12
CA THR A 153 -29.98 -30.58 -8.81
C THR A 153 -29.79 -31.75 -7.85
N GLY A 154 -29.18 -31.50 -6.70
CA GLY A 154 -28.78 -32.55 -5.75
C GLY A 154 -27.82 -33.58 -6.36
N LEU A 155 -27.10 -33.21 -7.44
CA LEU A 155 -26.27 -34.12 -8.23
C LEU A 155 -25.22 -34.82 -7.36
N VAL A 156 -25.13 -36.14 -7.47
CA VAL A 156 -24.18 -37.02 -6.75
C VAL A 156 -23.68 -38.07 -7.69
N TRP A 157 -22.51 -38.59 -7.46
CA TRP A 157 -22.01 -39.78 -8.14
C TRP A 157 -22.51 -41.04 -7.40
N GLU A 158 -23.65 -41.62 -7.80
CA GLU A 158 -24.37 -42.68 -7.09
C GLU A 158 -23.57 -43.97 -6.91
N ASN A 159 -22.63 -44.28 -7.73
CA ASN A 159 -21.86 -45.52 -7.71
C ASN A 159 -20.44 -45.37 -7.16
N ASN A 160 -20.31 -44.62 -6.07
CA ASN A 160 -19.00 -44.41 -5.45
C ASN A 160 -18.77 -45.35 -4.24
N ARG A 161 -17.49 -45.59 -3.93
CA ARG A 161 -17.03 -46.44 -2.80
C ARG A 161 -16.91 -45.68 -1.49
N PHE A 162 -17.32 -44.41 -1.43
CA PHE A 162 -17.07 -43.48 -0.32
C PHE A 162 -18.27 -43.40 0.64
N HIS A 163 -18.76 -44.55 1.13
CA HIS A 163 -19.82 -44.57 2.15
C HIS A 163 -19.25 -44.47 3.57
N LEU A 164 -19.76 -43.50 4.33
CA LEU A 164 -19.45 -43.34 5.75
C LEU A 164 -20.55 -44.02 6.60
N ASN A 165 -20.16 -44.60 7.73
CA ASN A 165 -21.13 -45.07 8.69
C ASN A 165 -21.66 -43.92 9.56
N ILE A 166 -22.84 -44.07 10.21
CA ILE A 166 -23.54 -43.03 10.99
C ILE A 166 -22.64 -42.29 12.03
N PRO A 167 -21.81 -42.96 12.81
CA PRO A 167 -20.90 -42.25 13.76
C PRO A 167 -19.86 -41.38 13.07
N GLN A 168 -19.41 -41.76 11.87
CA GLN A 168 -18.46 -40.99 11.10
C GLN A 168 -19.13 -39.77 10.46
N GLU A 169 -20.40 -39.89 10.01
CA GLU A 169 -21.18 -38.77 9.46
C GLU A 169 -21.29 -37.62 10.48
N ALA A 170 -21.51 -37.90 11.75
CA ALA A 170 -21.60 -36.87 12.78
C ALA A 170 -20.28 -36.08 12.90
N VAL A 171 -19.13 -36.77 12.91
CA VAL A 171 -17.80 -36.11 12.98
C VAL A 171 -17.57 -35.26 11.72
N PHE A 172 -17.86 -35.80 10.54
CA PHE A 172 -17.72 -35.07 9.26
C PHE A 172 -18.65 -33.86 9.19
N THR A 173 -19.92 -34.01 9.64
CA THR A 173 -20.86 -32.90 9.68
C THR A 173 -20.38 -31.77 10.57
N VAL A 174 -19.87 -32.08 11.79
CA VAL A 174 -19.29 -31.07 12.67
C VAL A 174 -18.08 -30.39 12.03
N PHE A 175 -17.20 -31.18 11.41
CA PHE A 175 -16.01 -30.66 10.72
C PHE A 175 -16.38 -29.75 9.54
N ASN A 176 -17.33 -30.19 8.68
CA ASN A 176 -17.81 -29.45 7.50
C ASN A 176 -18.60 -28.18 7.88
N CYS A 177 -19.11 -28.07 9.09
CA CYS A 177 -19.69 -26.84 9.61
C CYS A 177 -18.63 -25.94 10.28
N ALA A 178 -17.80 -26.50 11.15
CA ALA A 178 -16.87 -25.73 11.95
C ALA A 178 -15.74 -25.07 11.12
N VAL A 179 -15.15 -25.80 10.19
CA VAL A 179 -14.01 -25.30 9.40
C VAL A 179 -14.41 -24.12 8.48
N PRO A 180 -15.47 -24.20 7.64
CA PRO A 180 -15.88 -23.08 6.79
C PRO A 180 -16.34 -21.88 7.62
N VAL A 181 -17.07 -22.10 8.71
CA VAL A 181 -17.53 -21.01 9.61
C VAL A 181 -16.34 -20.30 10.26
N THR A 182 -15.37 -21.05 10.77
CA THR A 182 -14.16 -20.48 11.38
C THR A 182 -13.34 -19.70 10.34
N ALA A 183 -13.16 -20.25 9.14
CA ALA A 183 -12.49 -19.58 8.04
C ALA A 183 -13.22 -18.28 7.62
N LEU A 184 -14.55 -18.33 7.54
CA LEU A 184 -15.37 -17.16 7.22
C LEU A 184 -15.28 -16.08 8.30
N LEU A 185 -15.42 -16.45 9.57
CA LEU A 185 -15.30 -15.52 10.70
C LEU A 185 -13.90 -14.88 10.71
N SER A 186 -12.84 -15.67 10.57
CA SER A 186 -11.47 -15.15 10.48
C SER A 186 -11.31 -14.15 9.33
N THR A 187 -11.88 -14.45 8.17
CA THR A 187 -11.88 -13.56 7.01
C THR A 187 -12.65 -12.27 7.29
N VAL A 188 -13.84 -12.35 7.86
CA VAL A 188 -14.67 -11.19 8.21
C VAL A 188 -13.96 -10.31 9.25
N PHE A 189 -13.36 -10.90 10.29
CA PHE A 189 -12.58 -10.14 11.29
C PHE A 189 -11.36 -9.45 10.68
N THR A 190 -10.63 -10.14 9.79
CA THR A 190 -9.41 -9.60 9.16
C THR A 190 -9.72 -8.48 8.17
N TYR A 191 -10.79 -8.61 7.39
CA TYR A 191 -11.11 -7.69 6.30
C TYR A 191 -12.28 -6.75 6.58
N GLY A 192 -13.25 -7.15 7.41
CA GLY A 192 -14.45 -6.36 7.70
C GLY A 192 -14.17 -5.08 8.46
N GLY A 193 -13.27 -5.12 9.45
CA GLY A 193 -12.90 -3.94 10.25
C GLY A 193 -12.24 -2.82 9.43
N ASN A 194 -11.48 -3.19 8.42
CA ASN A 194 -10.76 -2.21 7.59
C ASN A 194 -11.66 -1.40 6.65
N TYR A 195 -12.75 -1.99 6.16
CA TYR A 195 -13.70 -1.26 5.30
C TYR A 195 -14.44 -0.19 6.09
N SER A 196 -14.86 -0.54 7.30
CA SER A 196 -15.52 0.40 8.21
C SER A 196 -14.61 1.58 8.57
N ALA A 197 -13.33 1.32 8.86
CA ALA A 197 -12.37 2.36 9.23
C ALA A 197 -12.03 3.29 8.04
N THR A 198 -11.79 2.73 6.85
CA THR A 198 -11.48 3.52 5.64
C THR A 198 -12.68 4.36 5.20
N ASP A 199 -13.89 3.80 5.23
CA ASP A 199 -15.11 4.53 4.87
C ASP A 199 -15.42 5.64 5.89
N LEU A 200 -15.13 5.41 7.17
CA LEU A 200 -15.24 6.42 8.21
C LEU A 200 -14.26 7.56 7.97
N ILE A 201 -12.97 7.26 7.77
CA ILE A 201 -11.94 8.25 7.45
C ILE A 201 -12.32 9.04 6.21
N LYS A 202 -12.82 8.40 5.15
CA LYS A 202 -13.29 9.07 3.93
C LYS A 202 -14.39 10.09 4.24
N ARG A 203 -15.40 9.72 5.03
CA ARG A 203 -16.52 10.61 5.39
C ARG A 203 -16.06 11.79 6.24
N GLU A 204 -15.22 11.53 7.23
CA GLU A 204 -14.65 12.54 8.12
C GLU A 204 -13.75 13.50 7.34
N LEU A 205 -12.89 12.98 6.46
CA LEU A 205 -11.97 13.76 5.63
C LEU A 205 -12.71 14.65 4.63
N ALA A 206 -13.81 14.17 4.04
CA ALA A 206 -14.62 14.97 3.12
C ALA A 206 -15.13 16.29 3.74
N SER A 207 -15.36 16.30 5.05
CA SER A 207 -15.78 17.50 5.78
C SER A 207 -14.63 18.23 6.49
N ALA A 208 -13.41 17.72 6.43
CA ALA A 208 -12.28 18.25 7.18
C ALA A 208 -11.86 19.66 6.73
N ILE A 209 -11.99 19.96 5.43
CA ILE A 209 -11.70 21.31 4.88
C ILE A 209 -12.71 22.31 5.46
N GLU A 210 -14.00 22.05 5.32
CA GLU A 210 -15.07 22.95 5.80
C GLU A 210 -15.03 23.16 7.30
N ARG A 211 -14.65 22.11 8.05
CA ARG A 211 -14.53 22.13 9.51
C ARG A 211 -13.21 22.69 10.03
N GLN A 212 -12.34 23.17 9.13
CA GLN A 212 -11.02 23.73 9.49
C GLN A 212 -10.16 22.75 10.31
N GLN A 213 -10.20 21.46 9.95
CA GLN A 213 -9.43 20.42 10.62
C GLN A 213 -8.07 20.15 9.95
N LEU A 214 -7.87 20.70 8.76
CA LEU A 214 -6.60 20.60 8.04
C LEU A 214 -5.73 21.81 8.40
N GLU A 215 -4.44 21.52 8.65
CA GLU A 215 -3.43 22.51 8.97
C GLU A 215 -2.18 22.27 8.13
N LEU A 216 -1.44 23.32 7.77
CA LEU A 216 -0.11 23.20 7.18
C LEU A 216 0.96 23.43 8.23
N TYR A 217 1.91 22.50 8.26
CA TYR A 217 3.16 22.61 9.00
C TYR A 217 4.29 22.84 8.01
N TYR A 218 5.32 23.52 8.43
CA TYR A 218 6.42 23.95 7.58
C TYR A 218 7.72 23.38 8.13
N GLN A 219 8.42 22.56 7.34
CA GLN A 219 9.72 22.03 7.72
C GLN A 219 10.82 22.78 6.98
N PRO A 220 11.81 23.36 7.70
CA PRO A 220 12.86 24.12 7.07
C PRO A 220 13.79 23.23 6.23
N GLN A 221 14.15 23.76 5.06
CA GLN A 221 15.19 23.23 4.20
C GLN A 221 16.38 24.17 4.26
N VAL A 222 17.58 23.62 4.44
CA VAL A 222 18.82 24.37 4.60
C VAL A 222 19.87 23.94 3.59
N ASP A 223 20.83 24.86 3.34
CA ASP A 223 22.01 24.56 2.52
C ASP A 223 23.15 23.91 3.35
N GLY A 224 24.30 23.65 2.72
CA GLY A 224 25.50 23.10 3.35
C GLY A 224 26.13 23.97 4.41
N ASP A 225 25.78 25.24 4.48
CA ASP A 225 26.23 26.22 5.51
C ASP A 225 25.14 26.46 6.57
N LYS A 226 24.07 25.65 6.54
CA LYS A 226 22.90 25.71 7.42
C LYS A 226 22.04 26.96 7.25
N ASN A 227 22.18 27.70 6.14
CA ASN A 227 21.32 28.82 5.83
C ASN A 227 19.95 28.31 5.38
N LEU A 228 18.88 28.98 5.81
CA LEU A 228 17.53 28.68 5.38
C LEU A 228 17.35 29.02 3.90
N ILE A 229 16.93 28.03 3.10
CA ILE A 229 16.66 28.19 1.66
C ILE A 229 15.17 28.11 1.35
N GLY A 230 14.39 27.47 2.20
CA GLY A 230 12.95 27.29 1.97
C GLY A 230 12.28 26.44 3.03
N PHE A 231 11.05 26.05 2.72
CA PHE A 231 10.24 25.18 3.57
C PHE A 231 9.47 24.17 2.72
N GLU A 232 9.33 22.97 3.23
CA GLU A 232 8.32 22.03 2.76
C GLU A 232 7.04 22.22 3.55
N ALA A 233 5.91 22.42 2.85
CA ALA A 233 4.58 22.49 3.43
C ALA A 233 4.00 21.09 3.57
N LEU A 234 3.81 20.66 4.80
CA LEU A 234 3.38 19.32 5.17
C LEU A 234 1.96 19.35 5.74
N LEU A 235 1.05 18.68 5.07
CA LEU A 235 -0.34 18.58 5.48
C LEU A 235 -0.48 17.81 6.80
N ARG A 236 -1.34 18.33 7.70
CA ARG A 236 -1.70 17.70 8.97
C ARG A 236 -3.23 17.70 9.10
N TRP A 237 -3.76 16.62 9.61
CA TRP A 237 -5.19 16.53 9.93
C TRP A 237 -5.37 16.44 11.44
N LYS A 238 -5.91 17.52 12.01
CA LYS A 238 -6.22 17.63 13.44
C LYS A 238 -7.67 17.27 13.68
N HIS A 239 -7.92 16.00 13.93
CA HIS A 239 -9.27 15.52 14.21
C HIS A 239 -9.69 15.89 15.65
N PRO A 240 -10.92 16.37 15.89
CA PRO A 240 -11.34 16.85 17.20
C PRO A 240 -11.32 15.79 18.30
N GLU A 241 -11.60 14.53 17.96
CA GLU A 241 -11.64 13.42 18.92
C GLU A 241 -10.39 12.54 18.89
N LYS A 242 -9.76 12.37 17.72
CA LYS A 242 -8.65 11.43 17.51
C LYS A 242 -7.26 12.10 17.58
N GLY A 243 -7.22 13.44 17.72
CA GLY A 243 -5.97 14.18 17.64
C GLY A 243 -5.40 14.22 16.22
N PHE A 244 -4.08 14.21 16.08
CA PHE A 244 -3.45 14.21 14.77
C PHE A 244 -3.54 12.84 14.10
N ILE A 245 -4.16 12.80 12.92
CA ILE A 245 -4.18 11.62 12.05
C ILE A 245 -3.01 11.73 11.07
N SER A 246 -2.20 10.65 10.98
CA SER A 246 -1.01 10.62 10.11
C SER A 246 -1.38 10.78 8.63
N PRO A 247 -0.62 11.57 7.84
CA PRO A 247 -0.74 11.61 6.39
C PRO A 247 -0.69 10.23 5.72
N GLU A 248 0.14 9.32 6.22
CA GLU A 248 0.23 7.93 5.73
C GLU A 248 -1.11 7.17 5.82
N VAL A 249 -2.02 7.59 6.71
CA VAL A 249 -3.35 6.99 6.87
C VAL A 249 -4.37 7.64 5.96
N PHE A 250 -4.43 8.97 5.88
CA PHE A 250 -5.52 9.65 5.19
C PHE A 250 -5.22 10.03 3.73
N ILE A 251 -3.96 10.26 3.34
CA ILE A 251 -3.60 10.57 1.95
C ILE A 251 -3.99 9.43 0.99
N PRO A 252 -3.67 8.14 1.28
CA PRO A 252 -4.13 7.05 0.41
C PRO A 252 -5.68 6.95 0.31
N VAL A 253 -6.40 7.34 1.36
CA VAL A 253 -7.88 7.40 1.34
C VAL A 253 -8.35 8.58 0.47
N ALA A 254 -7.72 9.75 0.59
CA ALA A 254 -7.99 10.91 -0.24
C ALA A 254 -7.77 10.61 -1.73
N GLU A 255 -6.67 9.96 -2.08
CA GLU A 255 -6.37 9.55 -3.45
C GLU A 255 -7.42 8.57 -3.99
N LYS A 256 -7.67 7.46 -3.30
CA LYS A 256 -8.66 6.45 -3.73
C LYS A 256 -10.08 7.01 -3.87
N SER A 257 -10.41 8.05 -3.11
CA SER A 257 -11.74 8.67 -3.13
C SER A 257 -11.86 9.88 -4.06
N GLY A 258 -10.75 10.39 -4.61
CA GLY A 258 -10.69 11.61 -5.41
C GLY A 258 -10.66 12.91 -4.58
N LEU A 259 -10.79 12.83 -3.25
CA LEU A 259 -10.73 13.99 -2.35
C LEU A 259 -9.38 14.71 -2.38
N ILE A 260 -8.32 14.03 -2.83
CA ILE A 260 -6.98 14.61 -2.94
C ILE A 260 -6.94 15.83 -3.87
N ILE A 261 -7.86 15.94 -4.83
CA ILE A 261 -7.95 17.08 -5.74
C ILE A 261 -8.36 18.34 -4.99
N ASP A 262 -9.43 18.25 -4.18
CA ASP A 262 -9.92 19.39 -3.39
C ASP A 262 -8.95 19.74 -2.25
N ILE A 263 -8.38 18.73 -1.60
CA ILE A 263 -7.34 18.90 -0.58
C ILE A 263 -6.12 19.61 -1.18
N GLY A 264 -5.67 19.20 -2.37
CA GLY A 264 -4.53 19.83 -3.01
C GLY A 264 -4.76 21.29 -3.41
N LYS A 265 -5.95 21.63 -3.87
CA LYS A 265 -6.35 23.04 -4.11
C LYS A 265 -6.26 23.84 -2.81
N TRP A 266 -6.83 23.31 -1.73
CA TRP A 266 -6.78 23.93 -0.41
C TRP A 266 -5.34 24.11 0.09
N VAL A 267 -4.47 23.08 -0.07
CA VAL A 267 -3.05 23.15 0.33
C VAL A 267 -2.32 24.27 -0.41
N LEU A 268 -2.48 24.34 -1.73
CA LEU A 268 -1.85 25.38 -2.54
C LEU A 268 -2.32 26.76 -2.11
N GLU A 269 -3.63 26.96 -2.00
CA GLU A 269 -4.22 28.22 -1.60
C GLU A 269 -3.73 28.67 -0.21
N ARG A 270 -3.77 27.76 0.77
CA ARG A 270 -3.35 28.05 2.14
C ARG A 270 -1.85 28.37 2.23
N MET A 271 -1.02 27.66 1.46
CA MET A 271 0.41 27.94 1.40
C MET A 271 0.69 29.33 0.82
N LEU A 272 0.04 29.67 -0.32
CA LEU A 272 0.23 30.98 -0.95
C LEU A 272 -0.24 32.13 -0.03
N GLN A 273 -1.36 31.94 0.65
CA GLN A 273 -1.83 32.87 1.67
C GLN A 273 -0.77 33.08 2.75
N GLN A 274 -0.16 32.00 3.25
CA GLN A 274 0.86 32.05 4.29
C GLN A 274 2.15 32.77 3.81
N ILE A 275 2.55 32.55 2.57
CA ILE A 275 3.69 33.27 1.98
C ILE A 275 3.42 34.79 1.97
N VAL A 276 2.23 35.21 1.54
CA VAL A 276 1.84 36.64 1.55
C VAL A 276 1.86 37.21 2.97
N GLU A 277 1.38 36.46 3.96
CA GLU A 277 1.39 36.86 5.36
C GLU A 277 2.82 37.07 5.87
N TRP A 278 3.71 36.14 5.57
CA TRP A 278 5.12 36.24 5.96
C TRP A 278 5.86 37.38 5.25
N ASP A 279 5.63 37.57 3.95
CA ASP A 279 6.24 38.69 3.18
C ASP A 279 5.84 40.08 3.70
N ARG A 280 4.66 40.21 4.33
CA ARG A 280 4.22 41.46 4.97
C ARG A 280 4.96 41.76 6.27
N VAL A 281 5.37 40.70 6.99
CA VAL A 281 6.00 40.83 8.32
C VAL A 281 7.52 40.89 8.21
N LEU A 282 8.12 40.21 7.25
CA LEU A 282 9.55 40.03 7.09
C LEU A 282 9.99 40.41 5.67
N ARG A 283 11.08 41.18 5.57
CA ARG A 283 11.80 41.31 4.29
C ARG A 283 12.71 40.08 4.13
N LEU A 284 12.09 38.96 3.78
CA LEU A 284 12.80 37.70 3.60
C LEU A 284 13.60 37.70 2.29
N PRO A 285 14.74 36.99 2.26
CA PRO A 285 15.30 36.51 1.00
C PRO A 285 14.24 35.66 0.28
N PRO A 286 14.31 35.49 -1.04
CA PRO A 286 13.31 34.72 -1.78
C PRO A 286 13.40 33.23 -1.40
N LEU A 287 12.70 32.84 -0.33
CA LEU A 287 12.57 31.45 0.09
C LEU A 287 11.72 30.67 -0.89
N VAL A 288 12.09 29.41 -1.12
CA VAL A 288 11.34 28.46 -1.94
C VAL A 288 10.41 27.64 -1.06
N PHE A 289 9.16 27.45 -1.49
CA PHE A 289 8.16 26.68 -0.77
C PHE A 289 7.77 25.44 -1.58
N SER A 290 8.00 24.29 -0.99
CA SER A 290 7.69 22.99 -1.61
C SER A 290 6.34 22.50 -1.17
N ILE A 291 5.59 21.88 -2.10
CA ILE A 291 4.36 21.13 -1.82
C ILE A 291 4.37 19.80 -2.56
N ASN A 292 3.84 18.78 -1.91
CA ASN A 292 3.61 17.48 -2.48
C ASN A 292 2.40 17.47 -3.41
N ILE A 293 2.57 16.94 -4.63
CA ILE A 293 1.50 16.84 -5.65
C ILE A 293 1.25 15.38 -5.96
N SER A 294 0.00 14.92 -5.73
CA SER A 294 -0.41 13.57 -6.08
C SER A 294 -0.50 13.38 -7.59
N PRO A 295 -0.19 12.17 -8.12
CA PRO A 295 -0.39 11.84 -9.52
C PRO A 295 -1.82 12.12 -10.01
N LEU A 296 -2.83 11.90 -9.16
CA LEU A 296 -4.22 12.16 -9.51
C LEU A 296 -4.53 13.66 -9.72
N GLN A 297 -3.83 14.54 -9.01
CA GLN A 297 -3.93 15.98 -9.24
C GLN A 297 -3.34 16.36 -10.61
N LEU A 298 -2.14 15.84 -10.94
CA LEU A 298 -1.51 16.10 -12.25
C LEU A 298 -2.36 15.61 -13.42
N MET A 299 -3.04 14.48 -13.22
CA MET A 299 -3.95 13.90 -14.22
C MET A 299 -5.31 14.61 -14.29
N HIS A 300 -5.64 15.49 -13.32
CA HIS A 300 -6.91 16.20 -13.35
C HIS A 300 -6.90 17.28 -14.44
N ARG A 301 -7.98 17.33 -15.23
CA ARG A 301 -8.06 18.23 -16.41
C ARG A 301 -7.87 19.70 -16.07
N ASP A 302 -8.38 20.12 -14.91
CA ASP A 302 -8.41 21.51 -14.49
C ASP A 302 -7.20 21.92 -13.64
N PHE A 303 -6.27 20.99 -13.34
CA PHE A 303 -5.12 21.22 -12.44
C PHE A 303 -4.28 22.44 -12.87
N THR A 304 -3.89 22.50 -14.13
CA THR A 304 -3.08 23.61 -14.66
C THR A 304 -3.84 24.93 -14.56
N HIS A 305 -5.10 24.95 -14.99
CA HIS A 305 -5.93 26.14 -14.96
C HIS A 305 -6.13 26.67 -13.55
N ASP A 306 -6.54 25.81 -12.61
CA ASP A 306 -6.84 26.17 -11.21
C ASP A 306 -5.56 26.66 -10.51
N THR A 307 -4.43 26.01 -10.75
CA THR A 307 -3.14 26.42 -10.19
C THR A 307 -2.74 27.81 -10.67
N LEU A 308 -2.85 28.09 -11.97
CA LEU A 308 -2.56 29.41 -12.54
C LEU A 308 -3.48 30.52 -12.01
N LEU A 309 -4.76 30.22 -11.86
CA LEU A 309 -5.71 31.17 -11.26
C LEU A 309 -5.33 31.51 -9.82
N THR A 310 -4.97 30.49 -9.04
CA THR A 310 -4.59 30.67 -7.64
C THR A 310 -3.29 31.49 -7.52
N LEU A 311 -2.27 31.19 -8.32
CA LEU A 311 -1.01 31.95 -8.38
C LEU A 311 -1.25 33.43 -8.74
N SER A 312 -2.07 33.67 -9.76
CA SER A 312 -2.43 35.01 -10.21
C SER A 312 -3.15 35.81 -9.11
N HIS A 313 -4.05 35.16 -8.37
CA HIS A 313 -4.80 35.78 -7.28
C HIS A 313 -3.87 36.30 -6.17
N TYR A 314 -2.92 35.46 -5.72
CA TYR A 314 -1.98 35.81 -4.65
C TYR A 314 -0.78 36.63 -5.12
N LYS A 315 -0.57 36.77 -6.42
CA LYS A 315 0.56 37.50 -7.05
C LYS A 315 1.94 36.99 -6.58
N ILE A 316 2.06 35.71 -6.32
CA ILE A 316 3.32 35.06 -5.95
C ILE A 316 4.11 34.75 -7.22
N ARG A 317 5.40 35.06 -7.17
CA ARG A 317 6.33 34.71 -8.25
C ARG A 317 6.50 33.20 -8.32
N PRO A 318 6.31 32.56 -9.50
CA PRO A 318 6.38 31.12 -9.66
C PRO A 318 7.70 30.49 -9.16
N GLU A 319 8.81 31.22 -9.28
CA GLU A 319 10.15 30.76 -8.88
C GLU A 319 10.28 30.50 -7.37
N ARG A 320 9.31 30.98 -6.59
CA ARG A 320 9.22 30.69 -5.15
C ARG A 320 8.54 29.37 -4.82
N LEU A 321 8.07 28.65 -5.84
CA LEU A 321 7.36 27.38 -5.65
C LEU A 321 8.17 26.23 -6.20
N LYS A 322 8.06 25.11 -5.51
CA LYS A 322 8.56 23.82 -5.90
C LYS A 322 7.46 22.78 -5.74
N PHE A 323 7.19 22.02 -6.77
CA PHE A 323 6.27 20.88 -6.73
C PHE A 323 7.05 19.60 -6.56
N GLU A 324 6.64 18.78 -5.60
CA GLU A 324 7.29 17.51 -5.28
C GLU A 324 6.38 16.36 -5.70
N ILE A 325 6.94 15.41 -6.45
CA ILE A 325 6.23 14.24 -6.97
C ILE A 325 7.04 12.98 -6.66
N THR A 326 6.37 11.90 -6.34
CA THR A 326 7.05 10.62 -6.08
C THR A 326 7.47 9.94 -7.39
N GLU A 327 8.46 9.05 -7.32
CA GLU A 327 8.89 8.23 -8.47
C GLU A 327 7.74 7.51 -9.16
N THR A 328 6.76 7.04 -8.40
CA THR A 328 5.60 6.30 -8.91
C THR A 328 4.69 7.15 -9.79
N THR A 329 4.83 8.47 -9.76
CA THR A 329 4.08 9.38 -10.64
C THR A 329 4.29 9.06 -12.12
N PHE A 330 5.49 8.64 -12.51
CA PHE A 330 5.82 8.34 -13.91
C PHE A 330 5.27 7.00 -14.42
N ILE A 331 4.60 6.20 -13.57
CA ILE A 331 3.87 4.99 -14.00
C ILE A 331 2.56 5.34 -14.72
N TYR A 332 2.02 6.54 -14.45
CA TYR A 332 0.82 7.05 -15.10
C TYR A 332 1.10 7.54 -16.54
N ASP A 333 0.24 8.35 -17.13
CA ASP A 333 0.41 8.91 -18.46
C ASP A 333 1.62 9.87 -18.51
N GLN A 334 2.76 9.35 -18.96
CA GLN A 334 4.03 10.08 -19.01
C GLN A 334 3.96 11.31 -19.91
N GLN A 335 3.21 11.24 -21.03
CA GLN A 335 3.10 12.38 -21.93
C GLN A 335 2.36 13.52 -21.26
N ARG A 336 1.19 13.26 -20.68
CA ARG A 336 0.41 14.28 -19.97
C ARG A 336 1.17 14.88 -18.79
N ILE A 337 1.83 14.04 -17.98
CA ILE A 337 2.64 14.49 -16.85
C ILE A 337 3.78 15.37 -17.33
N GLY A 338 4.48 14.96 -18.40
CA GLY A 338 5.55 15.74 -19.01
C GLY A 338 5.09 17.10 -19.52
N ASP A 339 3.92 17.16 -20.15
CA ASP A 339 3.33 18.42 -20.60
C ASP A 339 3.05 19.37 -19.44
N VAL A 340 2.52 18.85 -18.32
CA VAL A 340 2.24 19.64 -17.12
C VAL A 340 3.56 20.12 -16.47
N ILE A 341 4.55 19.23 -16.32
CA ILE A 341 5.87 19.58 -15.76
C ILE A 341 6.50 20.69 -16.61
N ASN A 342 6.59 20.51 -17.93
CA ASN A 342 7.19 21.47 -18.85
C ASN A 342 6.47 22.82 -18.81
N HIS A 343 5.13 22.81 -18.76
CA HIS A 343 4.35 24.03 -18.69
C HIS A 343 4.69 24.87 -17.44
N PHE A 344 4.73 24.26 -16.27
CA PHE A 344 5.04 24.97 -15.04
C PHE A 344 6.52 25.31 -14.91
N SER A 345 7.44 24.49 -15.43
CA SER A 345 8.87 24.82 -15.49
C SER A 345 9.14 26.05 -16.35
N GLN A 346 8.44 26.22 -17.49
CA GLN A 346 8.54 27.42 -18.32
C GLN A 346 8.07 28.70 -17.59
N LEU A 347 7.20 28.56 -16.60
CA LEU A 347 6.77 29.66 -15.73
C LEU A 347 7.74 29.93 -14.57
N GLY A 348 8.71 29.05 -14.35
CA GLY A 348 9.71 29.16 -13.29
C GLY A 348 9.41 28.35 -12.03
N ILE A 349 8.33 27.56 -11.99
CA ILE A 349 8.10 26.62 -10.89
C ILE A 349 9.09 25.47 -10.98
N LYS A 350 9.72 25.13 -9.88
CA LYS A 350 10.68 24.02 -9.77
C LYS A 350 10.00 22.70 -9.51
N TRP A 351 10.65 21.60 -9.89
CA TRP A 351 10.17 20.25 -9.67
C TRP A 351 11.20 19.41 -8.91
N ALA A 352 10.74 18.66 -7.92
CA ALA A 352 11.55 17.67 -7.22
C ALA A 352 10.94 16.28 -7.32
N ILE A 353 11.79 15.27 -7.42
CA ILE A 353 11.39 13.87 -7.22
C ILE A 353 11.58 13.53 -5.77
N ASP A 354 10.50 13.13 -5.13
CA ASP A 354 10.45 12.71 -3.73
C ASP A 354 10.58 11.20 -3.56
N ASP A 355 10.98 10.75 -2.36
CA ASP A 355 11.18 9.33 -2.00
C ASP A 355 12.15 8.59 -2.95
N PHE A 356 13.15 9.26 -3.49
CA PHE A 356 14.05 8.67 -4.48
C PHE A 356 14.92 7.56 -3.87
N GLY A 357 14.95 6.40 -4.58
CA GLY A 357 15.75 5.24 -4.24
C GLY A 357 15.01 4.14 -3.50
N VAL A 358 13.73 4.33 -3.16
CA VAL A 358 12.88 3.30 -2.50
C VAL A 358 12.01 2.55 -3.52
N GLY A 359 11.83 3.12 -4.73
CA GLY A 359 10.96 2.62 -5.77
C GLY A 359 11.69 2.05 -7.00
N TYR A 360 10.95 1.95 -8.10
CA TYR A 360 11.46 1.56 -9.42
C TYR A 360 11.87 2.80 -10.21
N SER A 361 12.99 3.42 -9.87
CA SER A 361 13.48 4.59 -10.59
C SER A 361 13.78 4.26 -12.05
N SER A 362 13.06 4.86 -12.96
CA SER A 362 13.49 4.93 -14.34
C SER A 362 14.44 6.12 -14.50
N LEU A 363 15.75 5.87 -14.57
CA LEU A 363 16.74 6.90 -14.91
C LEU A 363 16.36 7.67 -16.18
N LYS A 364 15.58 7.05 -17.04
CA LYS A 364 15.03 7.68 -18.24
C LYS A 364 14.09 8.84 -17.88
N SER A 365 13.25 8.70 -16.86
CA SER A 365 12.33 9.78 -16.44
C SER A 365 13.07 11.03 -15.99
N LEU A 366 14.26 10.87 -15.35
CA LEU A 366 15.10 12.01 -14.95
C LEU A 366 15.64 12.80 -16.16
N SER A 367 15.89 12.12 -17.28
CA SER A 367 16.39 12.78 -18.51
C SER A 367 15.29 13.35 -19.39
N ASP A 368 14.08 12.79 -19.30
CA ASP A 368 12.97 13.14 -20.19
C ASP A 368 12.15 14.34 -19.67
N PHE A 369 12.23 14.66 -18.37
CA PHE A 369 11.44 15.72 -17.74
C PHE A 369 12.31 16.81 -17.16
N ALA A 370 11.78 18.05 -17.11
CA ALA A 370 12.42 19.20 -16.50
C ALA A 370 12.36 19.13 -14.96
N ILE A 371 13.21 18.29 -14.37
CA ILE A 371 13.37 18.13 -12.93
C ILE A 371 14.54 18.99 -12.47
N ASP A 372 14.41 19.63 -11.32
CA ASP A 372 15.45 20.46 -10.71
C ASP A 372 16.16 19.75 -9.55
N ASP A 373 15.43 19.02 -8.73
CA ASP A 373 15.92 18.45 -7.49
C ASP A 373 15.54 16.96 -7.35
N ILE A 374 16.40 16.23 -6.63
CA ILE A 374 16.13 14.86 -6.14
C ILE A 374 16.18 14.89 -4.61
N LYS A 375 15.13 14.34 -3.96
CA LYS A 375 15.06 14.15 -2.52
C LYS A 375 15.37 12.69 -2.18
N ILE A 376 16.44 12.45 -1.44
CA ILE A 376 16.80 11.11 -0.99
C ILE A 376 15.99 10.79 0.26
N ASP A 377 15.22 9.70 0.19
CA ASP A 377 14.33 9.28 1.27
C ASP A 377 15.08 8.99 2.58
N LYS A 378 14.45 9.38 3.68
CA LYS A 378 14.99 9.21 5.04
C LYS A 378 15.35 7.75 5.36
N SER A 379 14.64 6.76 4.82
CA SER A 379 14.90 5.35 5.11
C SER A 379 16.27 4.89 4.60
N LEU A 380 16.74 5.47 3.50
CA LEU A 380 18.10 5.24 3.00
C LEU A 380 19.13 5.97 3.87
N ILE A 381 18.85 7.25 4.19
CA ILE A 381 19.76 8.09 4.99
C ILE A 381 19.98 7.49 6.38
N MET A 382 18.94 7.03 7.06
CA MET A 382 19.04 6.46 8.41
C MET A 382 19.91 5.21 8.50
N HIS A 383 20.15 4.54 7.38
CA HIS A 383 20.90 3.28 7.34
C HIS A 383 22.29 3.39 6.70
N ILE A 384 22.78 4.60 6.35
CA ILE A 384 24.07 4.77 5.65
C ILE A 384 25.28 4.29 6.43
N PHE A 385 25.22 4.25 7.76
CA PHE A 385 26.32 3.79 8.61
C PHE A 385 26.25 2.29 8.95
N GLU A 386 25.06 1.68 8.81
CA GLU A 386 24.81 0.30 9.19
C GLU A 386 24.68 -0.66 7.98
N ASN A 387 24.33 -0.10 6.81
CA ASN A 387 24.04 -0.86 5.61
C ASN A 387 24.85 -0.33 4.42
N GLU A 388 25.86 -1.10 4.02
CA GLU A 388 26.74 -0.76 2.89
C GLU A 388 25.96 -0.53 1.58
N SER A 389 24.89 -1.32 1.33
CA SER A 389 24.05 -1.14 0.15
C SER A 389 23.32 0.20 0.17
N ALA A 390 22.80 0.64 1.32
CA ALA A 390 22.17 1.96 1.47
C ALA A 390 23.19 3.07 1.24
N ALA A 391 24.39 2.96 1.81
CA ALA A 391 25.47 3.92 1.60
C ALA A 391 25.88 4.05 0.13
N ILE A 392 25.97 2.92 -0.59
CA ILE A 392 26.27 2.89 -2.03
C ILE A 392 25.15 3.58 -2.83
N VAL A 393 23.88 3.26 -2.54
CA VAL A 393 22.73 3.86 -3.24
C VAL A 393 22.73 5.37 -3.05
N VAL A 394 22.86 5.85 -1.80
CA VAL A 394 22.91 7.29 -1.50
C VAL A 394 24.06 7.97 -2.24
N GLN A 395 25.27 7.41 -2.17
CA GLN A 395 26.42 7.98 -2.85
C GLN A 395 26.22 8.04 -4.37
N LYS A 396 25.70 6.94 -4.98
CA LYS A 396 25.46 6.90 -6.43
C LYS A 396 24.34 7.84 -6.87
N THR A 397 23.34 8.06 -6.02
CA THR A 397 22.30 9.06 -6.25
C THR A 397 22.91 10.47 -6.28
N ILE A 398 23.77 10.82 -5.32
CA ILE A 398 24.46 12.12 -5.29
C ILE A 398 25.34 12.31 -6.53
N GLU A 399 26.14 11.30 -6.90
CA GLU A 399 27.01 11.35 -8.09
C GLU A 399 26.21 11.51 -9.38
N LEU A 400 25.12 10.75 -9.54
CA LEU A 400 24.22 10.82 -10.70
C LEU A 400 23.57 12.19 -10.83
N SER A 401 22.97 12.67 -9.77
CA SER A 401 22.31 13.98 -9.74
C SER A 401 23.26 15.08 -10.12
N ARG A 402 24.46 15.07 -9.59
CA ARG A 402 25.51 16.03 -9.92
C ARG A 402 25.89 15.95 -11.41
N ALA A 403 26.03 14.74 -11.96
CA ALA A 403 26.35 14.55 -13.37
C ALA A 403 25.25 15.06 -14.30
N MET A 404 23.99 15.05 -13.85
CA MET A 404 22.82 15.56 -14.56
C MET A 404 22.54 17.05 -14.28
N GLY A 405 23.29 17.71 -13.41
CA GLY A 405 23.06 19.11 -13.03
C GLY A 405 21.86 19.31 -12.11
N LEU A 406 21.39 18.25 -11.43
CA LEU A 406 20.29 18.30 -10.47
C LEU A 406 20.81 18.57 -9.06
N ASN A 407 20.03 19.29 -8.23
CA ASN A 407 20.33 19.40 -6.83
C ASN A 407 19.91 18.13 -6.09
N VAL A 408 20.56 17.87 -4.94
CA VAL A 408 20.23 16.77 -4.06
C VAL A 408 19.85 17.30 -2.69
N LEU A 409 18.67 16.92 -2.22
CA LEU A 409 18.22 17.16 -0.87
C LEU A 409 18.22 15.84 -0.09
N ALA A 410 18.95 15.78 1.02
CA ALA A 410 18.92 14.64 1.93
C ALA A 410 17.86 14.87 3.01
N GLU A 411 16.93 13.92 3.11
CA GLU A 411 15.86 13.93 4.10
C GLU A 411 16.23 13.16 5.38
N GLY A 412 15.49 13.44 6.45
CA GLY A 412 15.62 12.69 7.69
C GLY A 412 16.97 12.87 8.39
N ILE A 413 17.62 14.04 8.23
CA ILE A 413 18.83 14.34 8.97
C ILE A 413 18.50 14.48 10.45
N GLU A 414 18.98 13.54 11.27
CA GLU A 414 18.69 13.50 12.71
C GLU A 414 19.85 13.94 13.60
N SER A 415 21.09 13.97 13.06
CA SER A 415 22.28 14.39 13.81
C SER A 415 23.28 15.14 12.94
N GLU A 416 24.22 15.83 13.59
CA GLU A 416 25.36 16.50 12.96
C GLU A 416 26.21 15.52 12.15
N GLU A 417 26.35 14.29 12.61
CA GLU A 417 27.15 13.25 11.95
C GLU A 417 26.62 12.93 10.55
N TYR A 418 25.29 12.73 10.42
CA TYR A 418 24.64 12.53 9.12
C TYR A 418 24.82 13.74 8.20
N PHE A 419 24.62 14.94 8.75
CA PHE A 419 24.78 16.18 8.01
C PHE A 419 26.19 16.32 7.42
N GLU A 420 27.23 16.23 8.26
CA GLU A 420 28.62 16.38 7.83
C GLU A 420 29.05 15.28 6.87
N HIS A 421 28.63 14.04 7.12
CA HIS A 421 28.93 12.92 6.23
C HIS A 421 28.39 13.18 4.82
N LEU A 422 27.13 13.55 4.68
CA LEU A 422 26.47 13.75 3.38
C LEU A 422 26.97 15.04 2.70
N ARG A 423 27.24 16.10 3.46
CA ARG A 423 27.86 17.32 2.97
C ARG A 423 29.21 17.02 2.32
N ASN A 424 30.06 16.24 2.98
CA ASN A 424 31.36 15.82 2.47
C ASN A 424 31.26 14.91 1.24
N LYS A 425 30.14 14.21 1.05
CA LYS A 425 29.82 13.42 -0.16
C LYS A 425 29.28 14.28 -1.31
N GLY A 426 29.05 15.59 -1.08
CA GLY A 426 28.59 16.53 -2.11
C GLY A 426 27.08 16.72 -2.16
N CYS A 427 26.35 16.35 -1.10
CA CYS A 427 24.98 16.79 -0.90
C CYS A 427 24.96 18.26 -0.50
N HIS A 428 24.03 19.04 -1.06
CA HIS A 428 24.00 20.49 -0.90
C HIS A 428 22.76 20.98 -0.14
N LEU A 429 21.69 20.22 -0.10
CA LEU A 429 20.44 20.60 0.54
C LEU A 429 20.07 19.55 1.58
N PHE A 430 19.50 20.00 2.69
CA PHE A 430 19.24 19.15 3.85
C PHE A 430 17.91 19.50 4.50
N GLN A 431 17.25 18.47 5.00
CA GLN A 431 16.02 18.56 5.77
C GLN A 431 16.00 17.46 6.84
N GLY A 432 15.59 17.79 8.06
CA GLY A 432 15.48 16.78 9.11
C GLY A 432 15.33 17.35 10.50
N TYR A 433 15.13 16.46 11.46
CA TYR A 433 14.89 16.83 12.86
C TYR A 433 16.11 17.42 13.57
N HIS A 434 17.28 17.23 13.00
CA HIS A 434 18.49 17.91 13.45
C HIS A 434 18.34 19.44 13.36
N PHE A 435 17.70 19.95 12.34
CA PHE A 435 17.43 21.39 12.18
C PHE A 435 16.14 21.78 12.88
N ALA A 436 15.00 21.24 12.41
CA ALA A 436 13.71 21.40 13.06
C ALA A 436 12.74 20.29 12.64
N ARG A 437 11.80 19.96 13.52
CA ARG A 437 10.60 19.20 13.16
C ARG A 437 9.68 20.09 12.31
N PRO A 438 8.70 19.51 11.58
CA PRO A 438 7.64 20.31 10.97
C PRO A 438 6.98 21.24 12.01
N LEU A 439 6.90 22.53 11.73
CA LEU A 439 6.46 23.58 12.64
C LEU A 439 5.13 24.19 12.19
N PRO A 440 4.22 24.55 13.09
CA PRO A 440 3.09 25.43 12.76
C PRO A 440 3.60 26.78 12.23
N ALA A 441 2.79 27.48 11.42
CA ALA A 441 3.18 28.72 10.75
C ALA A 441 3.78 29.79 11.69
N ALA A 442 3.21 29.94 12.89
CA ALA A 442 3.67 30.90 13.89
C ALA A 442 5.06 30.56 14.43
N GLU A 443 5.36 29.27 14.63
CA GLU A 443 6.67 28.80 15.10
C GLU A 443 7.71 28.85 13.97
N ALA A 444 7.33 28.50 12.74
CA ALA A 444 8.19 28.64 11.58
C ALA A 444 8.64 30.10 11.38
N LEU A 445 7.73 31.06 11.57
CA LEU A 445 8.06 32.49 11.51
C LEU A 445 9.09 32.90 12.59
N GLN A 446 8.97 32.37 13.81
CA GLN A 446 9.94 32.62 14.88
C GLN A 446 11.28 31.97 14.57
N TRP A 447 11.28 30.78 14.01
CA TRP A 447 12.48 30.08 13.59
C TRP A 447 13.22 30.85 12.50
N ILE A 448 12.50 31.38 11.49
CA ILE A 448 13.09 32.27 10.48
C ILE A 448 13.77 33.49 11.11
N LYS A 449 13.10 34.16 12.04
CA LYS A 449 13.65 35.34 12.73
C LYS A 449 14.91 35.06 13.54
N LYS A 450 15.12 33.83 13.97
CA LYS A 450 16.34 33.46 14.75
C LYS A 450 17.46 33.01 13.82
N ALA A 451 17.15 32.51 12.61
CA ALA A 451 18.13 32.03 11.64
C ALA A 451 18.67 33.14 10.72
N GLY A 452 18.00 34.30 10.63
CA GLY A 452 18.44 35.52 9.92
C GLY A 452 18.87 36.60 10.88
#